data_47f894e5890fc68424f1376a517460c9
#
_entry.id   47f894e5890fc68424f1376a517460c9
#
_cell.length_a   1.000
_cell.length_b   1.000
_cell.length_c   1.000
_cell.angle_alpha   90.00
_cell.angle_beta   90.00
_cell.angle_gamma   90.00
#
_symmetry.space_group_name_H-M   'P 1'
#
loop_
_entity.id
_entity.type
_entity.pdbx_description
1 polymer ?
#
loop_
_entity_poly.entity_id
_entity_poly.type
_entity_poly.pdbx_seq_one_letter_code
_entity_poly.pdbx_strand_id
1 'polypeptide(L)'
;MKISPALAAVPLLAACASAPASPRAAPLVDYHQHLVSPAFAPITRLPERDGAALVRELDAAGIERAVVLSVGYSFADERKGLTDPDRLTREENDWTSAQVTRNAPRLIGFCSANPLRPAALQELERCLGLPGMKGIKLHLGNSGVSLRDSSQLARVRQLFALAQRLRAPVLVHMRARGGNNYGAEDARIFLDEVVPAAPGIEIVVAHLGGSGPGYTPQSDEVMAVFAGAAERRDPRMANLYFDVATDVTDEITPAEAATVAQRIRQVGATRVLYGSDLSPPGGSIRRGWEIFRARVPLTAAEMQQIASNRTRFMR
;
A
#
# COMPACT_ATOMS: atom_id res chain seq x y z
N MET A 1 23.89 62.72 48.80
CA MET A 1 23.79 62.07 47.52
C MET A 1 23.24 60.66 47.71
N LYS A 2 21.98 60.42 47.52
CA LYS A 2 21.35 59.08 47.67
C LYS A 2 21.21 58.47 46.31
N ILE A 3 21.87 57.34 46.07
CA ILE A 3 21.73 56.56 44.79
C ILE A 3 20.68 55.48 45.00
N SER A 4 19.56 55.55 44.28
CA SER A 4 18.56 54.50 44.22
C SER A 4 18.95 53.42 43.20
N PRO A 5 18.81 52.13 43.52
CA PRO A 5 19.03 51.10 42.51
C PRO A 5 17.77 50.93 41.65
N ALA A 6 17.99 50.94 40.34
CA ALA A 6 16.95 50.60 39.34
C ALA A 6 16.80 49.08 39.27
N LEU A 7 15.59 48.58 39.56
CA LEU A 7 15.21 47.19 39.29
C LEU A 7 14.97 47.02 37.79
N ALA A 8 15.76 46.16 37.14
CA ALA A 8 15.51 45.68 35.78
C ALA A 8 14.47 44.59 35.83
N ALA A 9 13.32 44.81 35.21
CA ALA A 9 12.31 43.81 34.99
C ALA A 9 12.67 42.88 33.80
N VAL A 10 12.88 41.60 34.07
CA VAL A 10 13.10 40.57 33.04
C VAL A 10 11.73 40.12 32.56
N PRO A 11 11.40 40.20 31.24
CA PRO A 11 10.15 39.67 30.72
C PRO A 11 10.18 38.14 30.73
N LEU A 12 9.26 37.50 31.45
CA LEU A 12 8.97 36.09 31.33
C LEU A 12 8.32 35.86 29.96
N LEU A 13 9.04 35.26 29.00
CA LEU A 13 8.50 34.67 27.81
C LEU A 13 7.70 33.43 28.18
N ALA A 14 6.37 33.53 28.26
CA ALA A 14 5.49 32.38 28.36
C ALA A 14 5.57 31.60 27.08
N ALA A 15 6.24 30.45 27.10
CA ALA A 15 6.18 29.46 26.02
C ALA A 15 4.75 28.90 25.95
N CYS A 16 3.98 29.29 24.94
CA CYS A 16 2.72 28.64 24.64
C CYS A 16 3.03 27.20 24.21
N ALA A 17 2.95 26.27 25.13
CA ALA A 17 2.90 24.84 24.81
C ALA A 17 1.58 24.59 24.08
N SER A 18 1.65 24.39 22.77
CA SER A 18 0.51 23.94 21.98
C SER A 18 -0.01 22.62 22.57
N ALA A 19 -1.28 22.59 22.96
CA ALA A 19 -1.93 21.38 23.41
C ALA A 19 -1.73 20.26 22.36
N PRO A 20 -1.45 19.01 22.77
CA PRO A 20 -1.33 17.91 21.84
C PRO A 20 -2.62 17.81 21.04
N ALA A 21 -2.49 17.81 19.70
CA ALA A 21 -3.64 17.63 18.80
C ALA A 21 -4.39 16.35 19.17
N SER A 22 -5.72 16.43 19.24
CA SER A 22 -6.55 15.25 19.47
C SER A 22 -6.21 14.15 18.46
N PRO A 23 -6.15 12.88 18.89
CA PRO A 23 -5.83 11.78 17.99
C PRO A 23 -6.77 11.76 16.78
N ARG A 24 -6.25 11.56 15.57
CA ARG A 24 -7.07 11.48 14.36
C ARG A 24 -8.06 10.32 14.46
N ALA A 25 -9.31 10.60 14.13
CA ALA A 25 -10.35 9.58 14.10
C ALA A 25 -10.22 8.64 12.90
N ALA A 26 -9.58 9.10 11.80
CA ALA A 26 -9.41 8.38 10.55
C ALA A 26 -7.98 8.56 9.99
N PRO A 27 -7.49 7.63 9.14
CA PRO A 27 -6.23 7.79 8.41
C PRO A 27 -6.28 8.98 7.45
N LEU A 28 -5.11 9.58 7.20
CA LEU A 28 -4.98 10.63 6.19
C LEU A 28 -5.17 10.11 4.77
N VAL A 29 -4.62 8.93 4.51
CA VAL A 29 -4.56 8.33 3.19
C VAL A 29 -4.96 6.86 3.28
N ASP A 30 -5.75 6.43 2.30
CA ASP A 30 -5.98 5.02 2.00
C ASP A 30 -5.03 4.61 0.86
N TYR A 31 -4.06 3.75 1.16
CA TYR A 31 -3.02 3.36 0.22
C TYR A 31 -3.40 2.19 -0.69
N HIS A 32 -4.55 1.56 -0.46
CA HIS A 32 -4.94 0.37 -1.20
C HIS A 32 -6.41 0.40 -1.60
N GLN A 33 -6.69 1.02 -2.75
CA GLN A 33 -8.02 1.08 -3.32
C GLN A 33 -8.03 0.55 -4.75
N HIS A 34 -9.10 -0.13 -5.11
CA HIS A 34 -9.41 -0.53 -6.47
C HIS A 34 -10.71 0.10 -6.92
N LEU A 35 -10.81 0.45 -8.19
CA LEU A 35 -12.07 0.76 -8.85
C LEU A 35 -12.56 -0.49 -9.61
N VAL A 36 -13.83 -0.49 -9.97
CA VAL A 36 -14.43 -1.56 -10.77
C VAL A 36 -14.97 -0.94 -12.05
N SER A 37 -14.18 -1.08 -13.11
CA SER A 37 -14.56 -0.56 -14.43
C SER A 37 -15.72 -1.36 -15.05
N PRO A 38 -16.44 -0.79 -16.03
CA PRO A 38 -17.44 -1.54 -16.81
C PRO A 38 -16.88 -2.80 -17.47
N ALA A 39 -15.58 -2.81 -17.83
CA ALA A 39 -14.90 -3.99 -18.37
C ALA A 39 -14.57 -5.03 -17.30
N PHE A 40 -14.30 -4.60 -16.07
CA PHE A 40 -13.91 -5.49 -14.96
C PHE A 40 -15.10 -6.04 -14.18
N ALA A 41 -16.21 -5.31 -14.10
CA ALA A 41 -17.41 -5.70 -13.37
C ALA A 41 -17.94 -7.10 -13.75
N PRO A 42 -18.12 -7.46 -15.04
CA PRO A 42 -18.61 -8.78 -15.42
C PRO A 42 -17.64 -9.92 -15.08
N ILE A 43 -16.32 -9.62 -15.03
CA ILE A 43 -15.28 -10.62 -14.71
C ILE A 43 -15.29 -10.95 -13.21
N THR A 44 -15.53 -9.96 -12.36
CA THR A 44 -15.50 -10.10 -10.90
C THR A 44 -16.87 -10.33 -10.29
N ARG A 45 -17.94 -10.06 -11.03
CA ARG A 45 -19.33 -10.02 -10.55
C ARG A 45 -19.54 -8.99 -9.44
N LEU A 46 -18.67 -7.99 -9.36
CA LEU A 46 -18.83 -6.85 -8.48
C LEU A 46 -19.58 -5.72 -9.21
N PRO A 47 -20.34 -4.89 -8.49
CA PRO A 47 -20.92 -3.70 -9.07
C PRO A 47 -19.83 -2.73 -9.55
N GLU A 48 -20.12 -1.98 -10.60
CA GLU A 48 -19.25 -0.90 -11.05
C GLU A 48 -19.00 0.10 -9.91
N ARG A 49 -17.76 0.59 -9.82
CA ARG A 49 -17.33 1.55 -8.81
C ARG A 49 -16.33 2.50 -9.45
N ASP A 50 -16.77 3.72 -9.72
CA ASP A 50 -15.97 4.78 -10.32
C ASP A 50 -15.23 5.62 -9.26
N GLY A 51 -14.40 6.56 -9.72
CA GLY A 51 -13.65 7.46 -8.84
C GLY A 51 -14.54 8.37 -7.99
N ALA A 52 -15.70 8.78 -8.49
CA ALA A 52 -16.63 9.64 -7.74
C ALA A 52 -17.31 8.86 -6.61
N ALA A 53 -17.64 7.58 -6.84
CA ALA A 53 -18.15 6.69 -5.79
C ALA A 53 -17.10 6.51 -4.69
N LEU A 54 -15.84 6.24 -5.05
CA LEU A 54 -14.75 6.12 -4.09
C LEU A 54 -14.57 7.41 -3.27
N VAL A 55 -14.62 8.60 -3.89
CA VAL A 55 -14.51 9.87 -3.15
C VAL A 55 -15.60 10.02 -2.11
N ARG A 56 -16.86 9.69 -2.44
CA ARG A 56 -17.95 9.71 -1.45
C ARG A 56 -17.71 8.77 -0.27
N GLU A 57 -17.16 7.59 -0.53
CA GLU A 57 -16.82 6.62 0.52
C GLU A 57 -15.66 7.12 1.41
N LEU A 58 -14.65 7.77 0.82
CA LEU A 58 -13.56 8.41 1.54
C LEU A 58 -14.08 9.55 2.44
N ASP A 59 -14.99 10.39 1.91
CA ASP A 59 -15.62 11.46 2.68
C ASP A 59 -16.41 10.89 3.88
N ALA A 60 -17.19 9.84 3.65
CA ALA A 60 -17.90 9.14 4.72
C ALA A 60 -16.95 8.54 5.77
N ALA A 61 -15.74 8.14 5.38
CA ALA A 61 -14.72 7.60 6.28
C ALA A 61 -13.85 8.68 6.95
N GLY A 62 -13.89 9.93 6.49
CA GLY A 62 -13.02 11.02 6.94
C GLY A 62 -11.58 10.91 6.44
N ILE A 63 -11.36 10.24 5.28
CA ILE A 63 -10.06 10.05 4.65
C ILE A 63 -9.85 11.11 3.57
N GLU A 64 -8.67 11.75 3.58
CA GLU A 64 -8.40 12.86 2.70
C GLU A 64 -8.08 12.44 1.26
N ARG A 65 -7.34 11.36 1.07
CA ARG A 65 -6.82 10.93 -0.24
C ARG A 65 -6.74 9.42 -0.33
N ALA A 66 -6.71 8.90 -1.57
CA ALA A 66 -6.45 7.47 -1.79
C ALA A 66 -5.51 7.22 -2.97
N VAL A 67 -4.84 6.07 -2.91
CA VAL A 67 -4.10 5.47 -4.02
C VAL A 67 -5.02 4.45 -4.70
N VAL A 68 -5.30 4.68 -5.97
CA VAL A 68 -6.10 3.80 -6.81
C VAL A 68 -5.17 2.88 -7.61
N LEU A 69 -5.26 1.60 -7.36
CA LEU A 69 -4.43 0.58 -7.95
C LEU A 69 -5.18 -0.03 -9.15
N SER A 70 -4.71 0.22 -10.37
CA SER A 70 -5.28 -0.37 -11.57
C SER A 70 -5.30 -1.90 -11.47
N VAL A 71 -6.36 -2.52 -11.94
CA VAL A 71 -6.52 -3.98 -12.00
C VAL A 71 -6.12 -4.58 -13.34
N GLY A 72 -5.40 -3.83 -14.18
CA GLY A 72 -4.95 -4.25 -15.51
C GLY A 72 -4.27 -5.61 -15.53
N TYR A 73 -3.43 -5.92 -14.52
CA TYR A 73 -2.81 -7.25 -14.38
C TYR A 73 -3.83 -8.39 -14.40
N SER A 74 -5.05 -8.13 -13.96
CA SER A 74 -6.10 -9.14 -13.81
C SER A 74 -6.68 -9.60 -15.15
N PHE A 75 -6.63 -8.75 -16.18
CA PHE A 75 -7.04 -9.13 -17.54
C PHE A 75 -6.04 -10.10 -18.18
N ALA A 76 -4.79 -10.06 -17.78
CA ALA A 76 -3.74 -10.96 -18.22
C ALA A 76 -3.56 -12.19 -17.32
N ASP A 77 -4.54 -12.51 -16.48
CA ASP A 77 -4.61 -13.77 -15.73
C ASP A 77 -5.08 -14.87 -16.68
N GLU A 78 -4.19 -15.76 -17.10
CA GLU A 78 -4.45 -16.83 -18.08
C GLU A 78 -5.65 -17.72 -17.71
N ARG A 79 -5.95 -17.86 -16.43
CA ARG A 79 -7.10 -18.66 -15.96
C ARG A 79 -8.44 -18.08 -16.36
N LYS A 80 -8.48 -16.81 -16.75
CA LYS A 80 -9.70 -16.13 -17.20
C LYS A 80 -10.00 -16.36 -18.68
N GLY A 81 -9.02 -16.85 -19.46
CA GLY A 81 -9.18 -17.16 -20.88
C GLY A 81 -9.60 -15.96 -21.74
N LEU A 82 -9.22 -14.74 -21.35
CA LEU A 82 -9.64 -13.53 -22.06
C LEU A 82 -8.86 -13.36 -23.36
N THR A 83 -9.53 -12.92 -24.40
CA THR A 83 -8.92 -12.55 -25.68
C THR A 83 -8.27 -11.17 -25.58
N ASP A 84 -7.08 -11.01 -26.16
CA ASP A 84 -6.34 -9.75 -26.23
C ASP A 84 -6.10 -9.08 -24.85
N PRO A 85 -5.47 -9.80 -23.91
CA PRO A 85 -5.27 -9.32 -22.56
C PRO A 85 -4.41 -8.05 -22.49
N ASP A 86 -3.48 -7.83 -23.44
CA ASP A 86 -2.63 -6.65 -23.45
C ASP A 86 -3.42 -5.38 -23.79
N ARG A 87 -4.37 -5.47 -24.74
CA ARG A 87 -5.31 -4.38 -25.05
C ARG A 87 -6.19 -4.06 -23.84
N LEU A 88 -6.80 -5.09 -23.22
CA LEU A 88 -7.65 -4.92 -22.04
C LEU A 88 -6.88 -4.31 -20.86
N THR A 89 -5.62 -4.72 -20.65
CA THR A 89 -4.74 -4.11 -19.63
C THR A 89 -4.53 -2.62 -19.90
N ARG A 90 -4.28 -2.25 -21.15
CA ARG A 90 -4.11 -0.85 -21.56
C ARG A 90 -5.39 -0.04 -21.34
N GLU A 91 -6.52 -0.52 -21.76
CA GLU A 91 -7.81 0.14 -21.61
C GLU A 91 -8.16 0.36 -20.12
N GLU A 92 -7.86 -0.60 -19.26
CA GLU A 92 -8.04 -0.47 -17.81
C GLU A 92 -7.13 0.58 -17.18
N ASN A 93 -5.88 0.66 -17.61
CA ASN A 93 -4.96 1.71 -17.17
C ASN A 93 -5.43 3.10 -17.65
N ASP A 94 -5.91 3.21 -18.88
CA ASP A 94 -6.45 4.45 -19.45
C ASP A 94 -7.73 4.88 -18.69
N TRP A 95 -8.62 3.94 -18.39
CA TRP A 95 -9.82 4.20 -17.60
C TRP A 95 -9.46 4.65 -16.19
N THR A 96 -8.52 3.96 -15.53
CA THR A 96 -8.04 4.35 -14.19
C THR A 96 -7.46 5.75 -14.20
N SER A 97 -6.63 6.10 -15.19
CA SER A 97 -6.07 7.46 -15.36
C SER A 97 -7.18 8.49 -15.49
N ALA A 98 -8.20 8.23 -16.32
CA ALA A 98 -9.33 9.14 -16.48
C ALA A 98 -10.11 9.34 -15.17
N GLN A 99 -10.30 8.27 -14.37
CA GLN A 99 -10.99 8.35 -13.08
C GLN A 99 -10.20 9.18 -12.06
N VAL A 100 -8.91 8.93 -11.90
CA VAL A 100 -8.10 9.66 -10.91
C VAL A 100 -7.91 11.12 -11.32
N THR A 101 -7.78 11.42 -12.61
CA THR A 101 -7.65 12.78 -13.11
C THR A 101 -8.91 13.61 -12.84
N ARG A 102 -10.11 13.05 -13.08
CA ARG A 102 -11.38 13.74 -12.77
C ARG A 102 -11.58 14.00 -11.28
N ASN A 103 -10.94 13.21 -10.43
CA ASN A 103 -11.08 13.30 -8.97
C ASN A 103 -9.79 13.81 -8.29
N ALA A 104 -8.91 14.48 -9.04
CA ALA A 104 -7.74 15.13 -8.47
C ALA A 104 -8.14 16.30 -7.56
N PRO A 105 -7.42 16.61 -6.47
CA PRO A 105 -6.22 15.90 -5.98
C PRO A 105 -6.54 14.75 -5.00
N ARG A 106 -7.80 14.31 -4.90
CA ARG A 106 -8.26 13.29 -3.94
C ARG A 106 -7.70 11.91 -4.26
N LEU A 107 -7.57 11.57 -5.55
CA LEU A 107 -7.11 10.28 -6.04
C LEU A 107 -5.82 10.42 -6.83
N ILE A 108 -4.91 9.46 -6.66
CA ILE A 108 -3.78 9.22 -7.56
C ILE A 108 -3.83 7.78 -8.04
N GLY A 109 -3.34 7.51 -9.26
CA GLY A 109 -3.38 6.18 -9.88
C GLY A 109 -2.03 5.49 -9.91
N PHE A 110 -2.06 4.17 -9.77
CA PHE A 110 -0.92 3.29 -10.05
C PHE A 110 -1.24 2.41 -11.26
N CYS A 111 -0.34 2.41 -12.22
CA CYS A 111 -0.38 1.58 -13.43
C CYS A 111 -0.21 0.10 -13.10
N SER A 112 -0.79 -0.78 -13.90
CA SER A 112 -0.67 -2.20 -13.64
C SER A 112 -0.46 -2.98 -14.92
N ALA A 113 0.38 -4.02 -14.85
CA ALA A 113 0.57 -5.02 -15.89
C ALA A 113 0.99 -6.36 -15.29
N ASN A 114 0.78 -7.45 -16.03
CA ASN A 114 1.31 -8.76 -15.64
C ASN A 114 2.81 -8.82 -16.03
N PRO A 115 3.74 -9.02 -15.08
CA PRO A 115 5.20 -9.06 -15.33
C PRO A 115 5.63 -10.06 -16.39
N LEU A 116 4.89 -11.14 -16.58
CA LEU A 116 5.23 -12.20 -17.53
C LEU A 116 4.87 -11.88 -18.97
N ARG A 117 4.05 -10.82 -19.20
CA ARG A 117 3.68 -10.42 -20.55
C ARG A 117 4.84 -9.67 -21.24
N PRO A 118 5.14 -9.97 -22.52
CA PRO A 118 6.16 -9.25 -23.28
C PRO A 118 5.94 -7.73 -23.31
N ALA A 119 4.69 -7.28 -23.39
CA ALA A 119 4.31 -5.87 -23.46
C ALA A 119 4.37 -5.13 -22.11
N ALA A 120 4.62 -5.82 -20.98
CA ALA A 120 4.47 -5.25 -19.63
C ALA A 120 5.32 -3.99 -19.41
N LEU A 121 6.60 -4.01 -19.77
CA LEU A 121 7.51 -2.86 -19.60
C LEU A 121 7.05 -1.66 -20.42
N GLN A 122 6.69 -1.87 -21.68
CA GLN A 122 6.23 -0.82 -22.58
C GLN A 122 4.92 -0.22 -22.08
N GLU A 123 3.99 -1.05 -21.65
CA GLU A 123 2.70 -0.58 -21.14
C GLU A 123 2.85 0.23 -19.83
N LEU A 124 3.66 -0.23 -18.90
CA LEU A 124 3.91 0.50 -17.65
C LEU A 124 4.59 1.85 -17.91
N GLU A 125 5.57 1.91 -18.83
CA GLU A 125 6.20 3.17 -19.22
C GLU A 125 5.21 4.13 -19.88
N ARG A 126 4.36 3.64 -20.80
CA ARG A 126 3.30 4.42 -21.42
C ARG A 126 2.31 4.96 -20.39
N CYS A 127 1.82 4.07 -19.52
CA CYS A 127 0.81 4.39 -18.52
C CYS A 127 1.31 5.43 -17.50
N LEU A 128 2.57 5.35 -17.06
CA LEU A 128 3.16 6.35 -16.17
C LEU A 128 3.24 7.75 -16.79
N GLY A 129 3.15 7.87 -18.10
CA GLY A 129 3.00 9.15 -18.82
C GLY A 129 1.58 9.71 -18.82
N LEU A 130 0.58 8.94 -18.39
CA LEU A 130 -0.81 9.40 -18.36
C LEU A 130 -1.09 10.33 -17.17
N PRO A 131 -2.05 11.26 -17.30
CA PRO A 131 -2.44 12.16 -16.21
C PRO A 131 -2.88 11.40 -14.95
N GLY A 132 -2.42 11.87 -13.79
CA GLY A 132 -2.81 11.31 -12.49
C GLY A 132 -2.13 9.98 -12.11
N MET A 133 -1.40 9.32 -13.03
CA MET A 133 -0.68 8.09 -12.76
C MET A 133 0.69 8.39 -12.16
N LYS A 134 1.01 7.77 -11.00
CA LYS A 134 2.20 8.10 -10.20
C LYS A 134 3.10 6.92 -9.87
N GLY A 135 2.60 5.69 -9.96
CA GLY A 135 3.33 4.50 -9.53
C GLY A 135 2.89 3.23 -10.26
N ILE A 136 3.39 2.11 -9.80
CA ILE A 136 3.15 0.79 -10.38
C ILE A 136 2.51 -0.12 -9.33
N LYS A 137 1.41 -0.79 -9.69
CA LYS A 137 0.83 -1.92 -8.97
C LYS A 137 1.25 -3.22 -9.60
N LEU A 138 1.82 -4.10 -8.80
CA LEU A 138 2.08 -5.49 -9.18
C LEU A 138 1.26 -6.44 -8.31
N HIS A 139 0.78 -7.51 -8.91
CA HIS A 139 0.08 -8.59 -8.19
C HIS A 139 0.65 -9.93 -8.64
N LEU A 140 1.70 -10.41 -7.95
CA LEU A 140 2.44 -11.59 -8.37
C LEU A 140 1.55 -12.83 -8.47
N GLY A 141 0.65 -13.04 -7.50
CA GLY A 141 -0.25 -14.19 -7.51
C GLY A 141 -1.20 -14.24 -8.68
N ASN A 142 -1.87 -13.14 -9.02
CA ASN A 142 -2.80 -13.09 -10.15
C ASN A 142 -2.07 -13.09 -11.49
N SER A 143 -0.81 -12.71 -11.49
CA SER A 143 0.07 -12.75 -12.67
C SER A 143 0.74 -14.12 -12.86
N GLY A 144 0.55 -15.07 -11.94
CA GLY A 144 1.18 -16.39 -12.04
C GLY A 144 2.69 -16.39 -11.75
N VAL A 145 3.21 -15.33 -11.11
CA VAL A 145 4.64 -15.17 -10.84
C VAL A 145 5.05 -15.98 -9.61
N SER A 146 6.18 -16.70 -9.75
CA SER A 146 6.95 -17.27 -8.66
C SER A 146 8.31 -16.59 -8.58
N LEU A 147 8.66 -16.03 -7.42
CA LEU A 147 10.00 -15.45 -7.23
C LEU A 147 11.11 -16.52 -7.18
N ARG A 148 10.76 -17.79 -6.95
CA ARG A 148 11.70 -18.93 -6.95
C ARG A 148 12.04 -19.42 -8.35
N ASP A 149 11.31 -19.00 -9.37
CA ASP A 149 11.65 -19.21 -10.78
C ASP A 149 12.58 -18.09 -11.24
N SER A 150 13.81 -18.42 -11.62
CA SER A 150 14.85 -17.45 -11.97
C SER A 150 14.47 -16.60 -13.19
N SER A 151 13.74 -17.16 -14.16
CA SER A 151 13.31 -16.45 -15.35
C SER A 151 12.22 -15.41 -15.03
N GLN A 152 11.27 -15.77 -14.17
CA GLN A 152 10.20 -14.89 -13.72
C GLN A 152 10.73 -13.82 -12.74
N LEU A 153 11.66 -14.20 -11.85
CA LEU A 153 12.37 -13.25 -10.98
C LEU A 153 13.10 -12.19 -11.82
N ALA A 154 13.77 -12.60 -12.91
CA ALA A 154 14.43 -11.66 -13.82
C ALA A 154 13.43 -10.66 -14.42
N ARG A 155 12.21 -11.09 -14.79
CA ARG A 155 11.15 -10.19 -15.26
C ARG A 155 10.70 -9.19 -14.20
N VAL A 156 10.50 -9.66 -12.97
CA VAL A 156 10.15 -8.77 -11.84
C VAL A 156 11.25 -7.74 -11.60
N ARG A 157 12.52 -8.15 -11.58
CA ARG A 157 13.67 -7.24 -11.43
C ARG A 157 13.72 -6.18 -12.54
N GLN A 158 13.43 -6.55 -13.81
CA GLN A 158 13.34 -5.59 -14.90
C GLN A 158 12.26 -4.52 -14.67
N LEU A 159 11.09 -4.90 -14.12
CA LEU A 159 10.04 -3.95 -13.77
C LEU A 159 10.46 -3.02 -12.63
N PHE A 160 11.16 -3.52 -11.62
CA PHE A 160 11.69 -2.68 -10.55
C PHE A 160 12.79 -1.75 -11.06
N ALA A 161 13.66 -2.20 -11.97
CA ALA A 161 14.64 -1.34 -12.63
C ALA A 161 13.96 -0.24 -13.49
N LEU A 162 12.86 -0.56 -14.18
CA LEU A 162 12.02 0.43 -14.86
C LEU A 162 11.46 1.46 -13.87
N ALA A 163 10.88 0.99 -12.77
CA ALA A 163 10.35 1.85 -11.72
C ALA A 163 11.43 2.78 -11.14
N GLN A 164 12.64 2.27 -10.90
CA GLN A 164 13.80 3.07 -10.48
C GLN A 164 14.15 4.15 -11.51
N ARG A 165 14.23 3.80 -12.79
CA ARG A 165 14.55 4.73 -13.88
C ARG A 165 13.53 5.86 -13.98
N LEU A 166 12.25 5.54 -13.80
CA LEU A 166 11.14 6.49 -13.88
C LEU A 166 10.80 7.14 -12.53
N ARG A 167 11.51 6.78 -11.45
CA ARG A 167 11.26 7.24 -10.08
C ARG A 167 9.82 6.99 -9.62
N ALA A 168 9.22 5.91 -10.12
CA ALA A 168 7.87 5.53 -9.80
C ALA A 168 7.84 4.61 -8.56
N PRO A 169 7.07 4.92 -7.51
CA PRO A 169 6.86 4.00 -6.39
C PRO A 169 6.18 2.71 -6.88
N VAL A 170 6.41 1.62 -6.15
CA VAL A 170 5.77 0.33 -6.43
C VAL A 170 4.94 -0.13 -5.24
N LEU A 171 3.69 -0.53 -5.47
CA LEU A 171 2.91 -1.31 -4.52
C LEU A 171 2.78 -2.74 -5.04
N VAL A 172 3.27 -3.70 -4.26
CA VAL A 172 3.34 -5.10 -4.67
C VAL A 172 2.55 -6.01 -3.74
N HIS A 173 1.60 -6.76 -4.32
CA HIS A 173 1.01 -7.93 -3.69
C HIS A 173 1.93 -9.11 -3.96
N MET A 174 2.75 -9.44 -2.96
CA MET A 174 3.84 -10.41 -3.12
C MET A 174 3.37 -11.85 -3.21
N ARG A 175 2.28 -12.22 -2.46
CA ARG A 175 1.87 -13.61 -2.36
C ARG A 175 1.58 -14.20 -3.74
N ALA A 176 2.35 -15.21 -4.11
CA ALA A 176 2.09 -16.02 -5.28
C ALA A 176 0.84 -16.88 -5.09
N ARG A 177 0.12 -17.18 -6.17
CA ARG A 177 -0.91 -18.23 -6.12
C ARG A 177 -0.24 -19.60 -6.15
N GLY A 178 -0.85 -20.56 -5.52
CA GLY A 178 -0.41 -21.94 -5.58
C GLY A 178 -0.06 -22.52 -4.22
N GLY A 179 -0.78 -22.15 -3.18
CA GLY A 179 -0.83 -22.92 -1.96
C GLY A 179 0.27 -22.65 -0.96
N ASN A 180 0.72 -23.73 -0.31
CA ASN A 180 1.54 -23.69 0.92
C ASN A 180 3.02 -23.34 0.70
N ASN A 181 3.46 -23.08 -0.52
CA ASN A 181 4.87 -22.81 -0.82
C ASN A 181 5.27 -21.34 -0.69
N TYR A 182 4.34 -20.43 -0.36
CA TYR A 182 4.66 -19.03 -0.12
C TYR A 182 5.06 -18.85 1.36
N GLY A 183 6.10 -18.05 1.61
CA GLY A 183 6.54 -17.77 2.98
C GLY A 183 7.87 -17.03 3.07
N ALA A 184 8.64 -17.34 4.09
CA ALA A 184 9.91 -16.67 4.41
C ALA A 184 10.92 -16.66 3.26
N GLU A 185 10.98 -17.72 2.44
CA GLU A 185 11.91 -17.78 1.30
C GLU A 185 11.58 -16.73 0.25
N ASP A 186 10.30 -16.53 -0.08
CA ASP A 186 9.87 -15.51 -1.04
C ASP A 186 10.22 -14.11 -0.55
N ALA A 187 10.08 -13.86 0.76
CA ALA A 187 10.47 -12.59 1.38
C ALA A 187 11.99 -12.36 1.31
N ARG A 188 12.81 -13.42 1.51
CA ARG A 188 14.27 -13.31 1.36
C ARG A 188 14.66 -13.00 -0.06
N ILE A 189 14.12 -13.75 -1.04
CA ILE A 189 14.37 -13.49 -2.46
C ILE A 189 13.95 -12.05 -2.83
N PHE A 190 12.79 -11.61 -2.36
CA PHE A 190 12.34 -10.24 -2.61
C PHE A 190 13.31 -9.19 -2.04
N LEU A 191 13.73 -9.36 -0.79
CA LEU A 191 14.65 -8.45 -0.12
C LEU A 191 16.04 -8.48 -0.74
N ASP A 192 16.53 -9.66 -1.12
CA ASP A 192 17.91 -9.87 -1.61
C ASP A 192 18.06 -9.55 -3.11
N GLU A 193 17.03 -9.81 -3.92
CA GLU A 193 17.12 -9.77 -5.37
C GLU A 193 16.27 -8.68 -6.03
N VAL A 194 15.09 -8.37 -5.45
CA VAL A 194 14.15 -7.42 -6.07
C VAL A 194 14.36 -6.01 -5.56
N VAL A 195 14.42 -5.82 -4.24
CA VAL A 195 14.60 -4.48 -3.64
C VAL A 195 15.88 -3.79 -4.15
N PRO A 196 17.03 -4.47 -4.30
CA PRO A 196 18.24 -3.84 -4.83
C PRO A 196 18.14 -3.37 -6.29
N ALA A 197 17.17 -3.86 -7.06
CA ALA A 197 16.92 -3.37 -8.42
C ALA A 197 16.31 -1.96 -8.45
N ALA A 198 15.77 -1.48 -7.31
CA ALA A 198 15.12 -0.19 -7.20
C ALA A 198 15.45 0.54 -5.87
N PRO A 199 16.72 0.85 -5.59
CA PRO A 199 17.15 1.31 -4.25
C PRO A 199 16.64 2.69 -3.87
N GLY A 200 16.20 3.50 -4.83
CA GLY A 200 15.81 4.91 -4.61
C GLY A 200 14.32 5.17 -4.53
N ILE A 201 13.47 4.19 -4.83
CA ILE A 201 12.01 4.36 -4.83
C ILE A 201 11.36 3.83 -3.54
N GLU A 202 10.16 4.32 -3.27
CA GLU A 202 9.32 3.76 -2.21
C GLU A 202 8.61 2.50 -2.70
N ILE A 203 8.69 1.45 -1.89
CA ILE A 203 8.05 0.16 -2.17
C ILE A 203 7.06 -0.13 -1.04
N VAL A 204 5.82 -0.40 -1.38
CA VAL A 204 4.78 -0.83 -0.43
C VAL A 204 4.51 -2.31 -0.64
N VAL A 205 4.75 -3.11 0.37
CA VAL A 205 4.37 -4.53 0.41
C VAL A 205 2.95 -4.61 0.97
N ALA A 206 2.02 -5.07 0.14
CA ALA A 206 0.61 -5.14 0.49
C ALA A 206 0.31 -6.25 1.51
N HIS A 207 -0.76 -6.06 2.29
CA HIS A 207 -1.33 -7.08 3.18
C HIS A 207 -0.32 -7.66 4.18
N LEU A 208 0.57 -6.82 4.75
CA LEU A 208 1.67 -7.29 5.60
C LEU A 208 2.37 -8.52 5.01
N GLY A 209 2.57 -8.53 3.68
CA GLY A 209 3.15 -9.65 2.95
C GLY A 209 2.21 -10.83 2.71
N GLY A 210 0.95 -10.74 3.08
CA GLY A 210 -0.08 -11.76 2.88
C GLY A 210 -0.90 -11.56 1.60
N SER A 211 -2.17 -11.94 1.68
CA SER A 211 -3.11 -11.81 0.55
C SER A 211 -4.45 -11.20 0.94
N GLY A 212 -4.70 -10.96 2.24
CA GLY A 212 -6.05 -10.64 2.69
C GLY A 212 -7.13 -11.60 2.15
N PRO A 213 -8.32 -11.62 2.70
CA PRO A 213 -8.61 -11.15 4.04
C PRO A 213 -8.00 -12.06 5.11
N GLY A 214 -7.65 -11.45 6.24
CA GLY A 214 -7.10 -12.13 7.41
C GLY A 214 -5.58 -12.29 7.40
N TYR A 215 -5.00 -12.37 8.59
CA TYR A 215 -3.56 -12.55 8.79
C TYR A 215 -3.25 -14.05 8.93
N THR A 216 -2.41 -14.56 8.06
CA THR A 216 -2.12 -16.01 7.97
C THR A 216 -0.73 -16.33 8.53
N PRO A 217 -0.46 -17.62 8.88
CA PRO A 217 0.90 -18.05 9.25
C PRO A 217 1.96 -17.70 8.19
N GLN A 218 1.61 -17.79 6.90
CA GLN A 218 2.52 -17.42 5.80
C GLN A 218 2.79 -15.91 5.78
N SER A 219 1.79 -15.08 6.09
CA SER A 219 1.99 -13.64 6.26
C SER A 219 2.97 -13.35 7.40
N ASP A 220 2.86 -14.08 8.51
CA ASP A 220 3.75 -13.94 9.65
C ASP A 220 5.19 -14.37 9.35
N GLU A 221 5.38 -15.48 8.61
CA GLU A 221 6.70 -15.89 8.13
C GLU A 221 7.37 -14.83 7.26
N VAL A 222 6.62 -14.23 6.35
CA VAL A 222 7.10 -13.13 5.49
C VAL A 222 7.47 -11.91 6.33
N MET A 223 6.57 -11.48 7.22
CA MET A 223 6.82 -10.34 8.10
C MET A 223 7.98 -10.59 9.07
N ALA A 224 8.22 -11.82 9.51
CA ALA A 224 9.37 -12.17 10.34
C ALA A 224 10.71 -11.88 9.63
N VAL A 225 10.80 -12.12 8.32
CA VAL A 225 12.01 -11.80 7.52
C VAL A 225 12.25 -10.29 7.50
N PHE A 226 11.22 -9.50 7.20
CA PHE A 226 11.33 -8.04 7.18
C PHE A 226 11.59 -7.45 8.57
N ALA A 227 10.96 -8.00 9.61
CA ALA A 227 11.19 -7.63 10.99
C ALA A 227 12.66 -7.85 11.41
N GLY A 228 13.21 -9.04 11.10
CA GLY A 228 14.63 -9.32 11.36
C GLY A 228 15.58 -8.42 10.58
N ALA A 229 15.23 -8.03 9.33
CA ALA A 229 16.01 -7.06 8.58
C ALA A 229 15.94 -5.66 9.24
N ALA A 230 14.76 -5.24 9.69
CA ALA A 230 14.60 -3.96 10.38
C ALA A 230 15.38 -3.90 11.70
N GLU A 231 15.35 -4.97 12.49
CA GLU A 231 16.14 -5.09 13.76
C GLU A 231 17.64 -4.96 13.50
N ARG A 232 18.14 -5.55 12.43
CA ARG A 232 19.55 -5.42 12.01
C ARG A 232 19.87 -4.09 11.32
N ARG A 233 18.90 -3.18 11.20
CA ARG A 233 19.05 -1.89 10.48
C ARG A 233 19.51 -2.05 9.05
N ASP A 234 19.00 -3.08 8.38
CA ASP A 234 19.32 -3.36 6.98
C ASP A 234 18.95 -2.16 6.10
N PRO A 235 19.91 -1.59 5.33
CA PRO A 235 19.65 -0.42 4.50
C PRO A 235 18.58 -0.65 3.43
N ARG A 236 18.33 -1.88 3.02
CA ARG A 236 17.26 -2.24 2.08
C ARG A 236 15.86 -1.95 2.62
N MET A 237 15.72 -1.86 3.95
CA MET A 237 14.46 -1.47 4.61
C MET A 237 14.16 0.04 4.53
N ALA A 238 15.10 0.87 4.07
CA ALA A 238 14.98 2.33 4.16
C ALA A 238 13.74 2.91 3.48
N ASN A 239 13.34 2.35 2.35
CA ASN A 239 12.20 2.78 1.53
C ASN A 239 11.07 1.73 1.45
N LEU A 240 11.10 0.70 2.32
CA LEU A 240 10.05 -0.31 2.41
C LEU A 240 8.97 0.13 3.39
N TYR A 241 7.73 0.02 2.92
CA TYR A 241 6.50 0.22 3.67
C TYR A 241 5.62 -1.03 3.57
N PHE A 242 4.64 -1.14 4.46
CA PHE A 242 3.70 -2.27 4.51
C PHE A 242 2.29 -1.71 4.67
N ASP A 243 1.32 -2.19 3.89
CA ASP A 243 -0.07 -1.83 4.18
C ASP A 243 -0.79 -2.95 4.95
N VAL A 244 -1.80 -2.56 5.70
CA VAL A 244 -2.62 -3.46 6.54
C VAL A 244 -3.96 -3.78 5.88
N ALA A 245 -4.05 -3.64 4.56
CA ALA A 245 -5.29 -3.81 3.83
C ALA A 245 -5.87 -5.21 4.06
N THR A 246 -7.10 -5.26 4.57
CA THR A 246 -7.87 -6.48 4.86
C THR A 246 -7.21 -7.56 5.75
N ASP A 247 -6.01 -7.30 6.31
CA ASP A 247 -5.34 -8.27 7.19
C ASP A 247 -6.08 -8.49 8.51
N VAL A 248 -6.81 -7.47 8.97
CA VAL A 248 -7.55 -7.50 10.23
C VAL A 248 -9.04 -7.45 9.94
N THR A 249 -9.73 -8.55 10.24
CA THR A 249 -11.17 -8.72 10.11
C THR A 249 -11.84 -8.80 11.48
N ASP A 250 -13.17 -8.80 11.54
CA ASP A 250 -13.91 -9.05 12.77
C ASP A 250 -13.62 -10.43 13.39
N GLU A 251 -13.13 -11.36 12.58
CA GLU A 251 -12.85 -12.76 12.96
C GLU A 251 -11.42 -12.97 13.51
N ILE A 252 -10.55 -11.94 13.44
CA ILE A 252 -9.18 -12.06 13.94
C ILE A 252 -9.16 -12.46 15.42
N THR A 253 -8.40 -13.49 15.75
CA THR A 253 -8.24 -13.92 17.14
C THR A 253 -7.34 -12.95 17.92
N PRO A 254 -7.45 -12.91 19.26
CA PRO A 254 -6.54 -12.10 20.08
C PRO A 254 -5.05 -12.45 19.89
N ALA A 255 -4.74 -13.71 19.63
CA ALA A 255 -3.36 -14.17 19.41
C ALA A 255 -2.81 -13.64 18.07
N GLU A 256 -3.59 -13.75 16.99
CA GLU A 256 -3.21 -13.20 15.67
C GLU A 256 -3.07 -11.67 15.75
N ALA A 257 -4.00 -10.97 16.39
CA ALA A 257 -3.94 -9.53 16.58
C ALA A 257 -2.69 -9.09 17.37
N ALA A 258 -2.31 -9.86 18.41
CA ALA A 258 -1.08 -9.63 19.14
C ALA A 258 0.17 -9.84 18.27
N THR A 259 0.16 -10.86 17.41
CA THR A 259 1.24 -11.10 16.43
C THR A 259 1.35 -9.96 15.43
N VAL A 260 0.23 -9.48 14.87
CA VAL A 260 0.19 -8.30 13.99
C VAL A 260 0.81 -7.09 14.69
N ALA A 261 0.40 -6.79 15.93
CA ALA A 261 0.96 -5.68 16.70
C ALA A 261 2.46 -5.81 16.93
N GLN A 262 2.94 -7.03 17.22
CA GLN A 262 4.36 -7.32 17.38
C GLN A 262 5.13 -7.03 16.08
N ARG A 263 4.66 -7.51 14.94
CA ARG A 263 5.31 -7.28 13.63
C ARG A 263 5.34 -5.80 13.26
N ILE A 264 4.24 -5.08 13.49
CA ILE A 264 4.18 -3.63 13.30
C ILE A 264 5.26 -2.91 14.14
N ARG A 265 5.44 -3.28 15.41
CA ARG A 265 6.49 -2.71 16.26
C ARG A 265 7.89 -3.03 15.77
N GLN A 266 8.12 -4.26 15.33
CA GLN A 266 9.43 -4.71 14.83
C GLN A 266 9.85 -3.99 13.55
N VAL A 267 8.95 -3.84 12.57
CA VAL A 267 9.26 -3.07 11.35
C VAL A 267 9.22 -1.56 11.59
N GLY A 268 8.55 -1.11 12.64
CA GLY A 268 8.32 0.28 13.02
C GLY A 268 7.01 0.84 12.47
N ALA A 269 6.16 1.40 13.35
CA ALA A 269 4.85 1.95 12.98
C ALA A 269 4.92 3.06 11.91
N THR A 270 6.06 3.74 11.76
CA THR A 270 6.30 4.73 10.70
C THR A 270 6.36 4.15 9.30
N ARG A 271 6.53 2.84 9.17
CA ARG A 271 6.53 2.11 7.88
C ARG A 271 5.20 1.46 7.55
N VAL A 272 4.23 1.52 8.46
CA VAL A 272 2.94 0.87 8.27
C VAL A 272 1.92 1.88 7.76
N LEU A 273 1.24 1.54 6.69
CA LEU A 273 0.27 2.36 5.99
C LEU A 273 -1.12 1.75 6.12
N TYR A 274 -2.14 2.59 6.20
CA TYR A 274 -3.50 2.10 6.11
C TYR A 274 -3.90 1.88 4.65
N GLY A 275 -4.51 0.74 4.37
CA GLY A 275 -5.21 0.42 3.14
C GLY A 275 -6.51 -0.30 3.49
N SER A 276 -7.57 -0.08 2.74
CA SER A 276 -8.85 -0.77 3.00
C SER A 276 -9.15 -1.88 2.00
N ASP A 277 -8.54 -1.85 0.82
CA ASP A 277 -8.66 -2.83 -0.25
C ASP A 277 -10.10 -3.24 -0.55
N LEU A 278 -10.72 -2.60 -1.46
CA LEU A 278 -12.08 -2.86 -1.97
C LEU A 278 -12.99 -3.53 -0.93
N SER A 279 -13.60 -2.74 -0.09
CA SER A 279 -14.48 -3.24 1.00
C SER A 279 -15.39 -4.37 0.50
N PRO A 280 -15.47 -5.50 1.20
CA PRO A 280 -16.36 -6.59 0.83
C PRO A 280 -17.81 -6.09 0.73
N PRO A 281 -18.70 -6.76 0.00
CA PRO A 281 -20.12 -6.40 -0.08
C PRO A 281 -20.71 -6.17 1.31
N GLY A 282 -21.22 -4.96 1.56
CA GLY A 282 -21.73 -4.55 2.88
C GLY A 282 -20.68 -4.00 3.85
N GLY A 283 -19.40 -3.99 3.50
CA GLY A 283 -18.34 -3.32 4.25
C GLY A 283 -18.23 -1.83 3.90
N SER A 284 -17.46 -1.09 4.70
CA SER A 284 -17.11 0.30 4.39
C SER A 284 -15.65 0.56 4.75
N ILE A 285 -15.05 1.54 4.07
CA ILE A 285 -13.68 2.00 4.36
C ILE A 285 -13.56 2.38 5.85
N ARG A 286 -14.56 3.07 6.39
CA ARG A 286 -14.62 3.43 7.83
C ARG A 286 -14.58 2.20 8.72
N ARG A 287 -15.38 1.18 8.41
CA ARG A 287 -15.46 -0.06 9.21
C ARG A 287 -14.13 -0.80 9.26
N GLY A 288 -13.40 -0.87 8.15
CA GLY A 288 -12.06 -1.48 8.13
C GLY A 288 -11.09 -0.83 9.13
N TRP A 289 -11.07 0.51 9.18
CA TRP A 289 -10.25 1.24 10.16
C TRP A 289 -10.71 1.04 11.60
N GLU A 290 -12.02 1.04 11.84
CA GLU A 290 -12.59 0.80 13.18
C GLU A 290 -12.24 -0.58 13.70
N ILE A 291 -12.32 -1.63 12.85
CA ILE A 291 -11.92 -2.99 13.20
C ILE A 291 -10.43 -3.03 13.54
N PHE A 292 -9.56 -2.49 12.69
CA PHE A 292 -8.12 -2.43 12.92
C PHE A 292 -7.80 -1.81 14.28
N ARG A 293 -8.39 -0.64 14.57
CA ARG A 293 -8.21 0.07 15.85
C ARG A 293 -8.73 -0.70 17.06
N ALA A 294 -9.83 -1.41 16.91
CA ALA A 294 -10.46 -2.12 18.00
C ALA A 294 -9.78 -3.47 18.32
N ARG A 295 -9.22 -4.11 17.31
CA ARG A 295 -8.69 -5.48 17.42
C ARG A 295 -7.19 -5.54 17.66
N VAL A 296 -6.39 -4.66 17.04
CA VAL A 296 -4.93 -4.71 17.13
C VAL A 296 -4.47 -3.96 18.39
N PRO A 297 -3.77 -4.63 19.33
CA PRO A 297 -3.38 -4.03 20.62
C PRO A 297 -2.15 -3.11 20.47
N LEU A 298 -2.32 -2.03 19.68
CA LEU A 298 -1.37 -0.94 19.56
C LEU A 298 -1.73 0.19 20.54
N THR A 299 -0.72 0.94 20.95
CA THR A 299 -0.92 2.15 21.75
C THR A 299 -1.59 3.25 20.93
N ALA A 300 -2.20 4.23 21.60
CA ALA A 300 -2.78 5.40 20.93
C ALA A 300 -1.74 6.15 20.06
N ALA A 301 -0.49 6.20 20.49
CA ALA A 301 0.60 6.83 19.74
C ALA A 301 0.95 6.04 18.47
N GLU A 302 1.03 4.71 18.54
CA GLU A 302 1.27 3.84 17.38
C GLU A 302 0.12 3.95 16.37
N MET A 303 -1.14 3.94 16.84
CA MET A 303 -2.31 4.12 15.98
C MET A 303 -2.32 5.50 15.32
N GLN A 304 -2.00 6.55 16.07
CA GLN A 304 -1.87 7.92 15.54
C GLN A 304 -0.77 8.00 14.49
N GLN A 305 0.35 7.33 14.71
CA GLN A 305 1.45 7.28 13.74
C GLN A 305 0.98 6.65 12.43
N ILE A 306 0.34 5.47 12.49
CA ILE A 306 -0.18 4.78 11.29
C ILE A 306 -1.23 5.65 10.56
N ALA A 307 -2.15 6.25 11.30
CA ALA A 307 -3.17 7.15 10.73
C ALA A 307 -2.57 8.38 10.04
N SER A 308 -1.38 8.82 10.44
CA SER A 308 -0.73 10.05 9.96
C SER A 308 0.38 9.80 8.93
N ASN A 309 0.74 8.55 8.69
CA ASN A 309 1.84 8.22 7.78
C ASN A 309 1.57 8.74 6.37
N ARG A 310 2.59 9.39 5.81
CA ARG A 310 2.60 9.84 4.41
C ARG A 310 3.90 9.44 3.75
N THR A 311 3.79 8.72 2.66
CA THR A 311 4.90 8.45 1.74
C THR A 311 5.27 9.71 0.96
N ARG A 312 6.44 9.75 0.35
CA ARG A 312 6.89 10.90 -0.46
C ARG A 312 5.99 11.13 -1.67
N PHE A 313 5.48 10.06 -2.30
CA PHE A 313 4.60 10.15 -3.46
C PHE A 313 3.18 10.66 -3.12
N MET A 314 2.82 10.75 -1.83
CA MET A 314 1.56 11.31 -1.34
C MET A 314 1.69 12.71 -0.71
N ARG A 315 2.88 13.29 -0.73
CA ARG A 315 3.15 14.66 -0.24
C ARG A 315 2.79 15.73 -1.26
#